data_4b3c77b295f3579cecebba638689412b
#
_entry.id   4b3c77b295f3579cecebba638689412b
#
_cell.length_a   1.000
_cell.length_b   1.000
_cell.length_c   1.000
_cell.angle_alpha   90.00
_cell.angle_beta   90.00
_cell.angle_gamma   90.00
#
_symmetry.space_group_name_H-M   'P 1'
#
loop_
_entity.id
_entity.type
_entity.pdbx_description
1 polymer ?
#
loop_
_entity_poly.entity_id
_entity_poly.type
_entity_poly.pdbx_seq_one_letter_code
_entity_poly.pdbx_strand_id
1 'polypeptide(L)'
;MISYIKGELAAVGEEQVVVEVQGIGYGIFMPGQAMTMLPPIGSEVKIHTYLNVREDAMQLFGFLTKDDLKVFRLLIGVNGIGPKGGLNILSKMTPDDLRFAVLAGDVKAISAAPGIGKKTAEKLIIE
;
A
#
# COMPACT_ATOMS: atom_id res chain seq x y z
N MET A 1 10.03 9.59 11.55
CA MET A 1 9.36 8.92 10.44
C MET A 1 10.13 7.67 10.04
N ILE A 2 9.43 6.59 9.71
CA ILE A 2 10.07 5.34 9.29
C ILE A 2 9.95 5.23 7.77
N SER A 3 11.08 5.40 7.06
CA SER A 3 11.10 5.43 5.60
C SER A 3 11.18 4.04 4.98
N TYR A 4 11.87 3.12 5.64
CA TYR A 4 11.95 1.73 5.19
C TYR A 4 12.36 0.84 6.37
N ILE A 5 12.09 -0.44 6.21
CA ILE A 5 12.53 -1.46 7.16
C ILE A 5 13.23 -2.54 6.36
N LYS A 6 14.45 -2.86 6.75
CA LYS A 6 15.27 -3.91 6.14
C LYS A 6 15.57 -4.98 7.17
N GLY A 7 15.19 -6.21 6.87
CA GLY A 7 15.41 -7.31 7.78
C GLY A 7 14.94 -8.63 7.19
N GLU A 8 14.72 -9.61 8.05
CA GLU A 8 14.29 -10.94 7.65
C GLU A 8 12.77 -11.00 7.56
N LEU A 9 12.25 -11.54 6.46
CA LEU A 9 10.83 -11.82 6.34
C LEU A 9 10.48 -12.99 7.26
N ALA A 10 9.84 -12.69 8.38
CA ALA A 10 9.57 -13.66 9.43
C ALA A 10 8.21 -14.33 9.29
N ALA A 11 7.21 -13.61 8.76
CA ALA A 11 5.85 -14.15 8.61
C ALA A 11 5.10 -13.42 7.50
N VAL A 12 4.16 -14.11 6.88
CA VAL A 12 3.27 -13.56 5.85
C VAL A 12 1.83 -13.93 6.22
N GLY A 13 1.00 -12.94 6.45
CA GLY A 13 -0.43 -13.10 6.68
C GLY A 13 -1.26 -12.73 5.46
N GLU A 14 -2.54 -12.49 5.64
CA GLU A 14 -3.44 -12.12 4.53
C GLU A 14 -3.21 -10.69 4.05
N GLU A 15 -3.03 -9.76 4.98
CA GLU A 15 -2.89 -8.34 4.68
C GLU A 15 -1.60 -7.75 5.24
N GLN A 16 -0.85 -8.53 5.99
CA GLN A 16 0.26 -8.05 6.79
C GLN A 16 1.42 -9.04 6.75
N VAL A 17 2.63 -8.49 6.73
CA VAL A 17 3.86 -9.26 6.88
C VAL A 17 4.56 -8.84 8.16
N VAL A 18 5.44 -9.69 8.66
CA VAL A 18 6.33 -9.34 9.77
C VAL A 18 7.76 -9.39 9.28
N VAL A 19 8.46 -8.28 9.45
CA VAL A 19 9.89 -8.19 9.16
C VAL A 19 10.62 -8.04 10.49
N GLU A 20 11.54 -8.94 10.74
CA GLU A 20 12.32 -8.95 11.98
C GLU A 20 13.64 -8.25 11.81
N VAL A 21 13.93 -7.30 12.70
CA VAL A 21 15.20 -6.57 12.77
C VAL A 21 15.69 -6.63 14.20
N GLN A 22 16.79 -7.35 14.43
CA GLN A 22 17.42 -7.45 15.74
C GLN A 22 16.46 -7.85 16.87
N GLY A 23 15.61 -8.82 16.60
CA GLY A 23 14.67 -9.34 17.58
C GLY A 23 13.36 -8.60 17.68
N ILE A 24 13.17 -7.52 16.91
CA ILE A 24 11.90 -6.79 16.86
C ILE A 24 11.18 -7.17 15.58
N GLY A 25 9.92 -7.66 15.72
CA GLY A 25 9.06 -7.95 14.57
C GLY A 25 8.16 -6.77 14.24
N TYR A 26 8.39 -6.18 13.08
CA TYR A 26 7.56 -5.08 12.60
C TYR A 26 6.42 -5.63 11.75
N GLY A 27 5.19 -5.38 12.18
CA GLY A 27 4.00 -5.73 11.40
C GLY A 27 3.72 -4.65 10.38
N ILE A 28 3.67 -5.02 9.11
CA ILE A 28 3.54 -4.07 7.99
C ILE A 28 2.39 -4.51 7.09
N PHE A 29 1.41 -3.64 6.93
CA PHE A 29 0.33 -3.87 5.97
C PHE A 29 0.85 -3.65 4.56
N MET A 30 0.53 -4.56 3.64
CA MET A 30 0.98 -4.49 2.26
C MET A 30 -0.15 -4.78 1.30
N PRO A 31 -0.11 -4.21 0.06
CA PRO A 31 -1.06 -4.62 -0.97
C PRO A 31 -0.93 -6.11 -1.27
N GLY A 32 -2.07 -6.78 -1.44
CA GLY A 32 -2.07 -8.22 -1.74
C GLY A 32 -1.23 -8.58 -2.95
N GLN A 33 -1.26 -7.75 -3.98
CA GLN A 33 -0.48 -7.96 -5.19
C GLN A 33 1.03 -7.92 -4.90
N ALA A 34 1.49 -6.99 -4.08
CA ALA A 34 2.90 -6.90 -3.69
C ALA A 34 3.32 -8.12 -2.88
N MET A 35 2.43 -8.64 -2.03
CA MET A 35 2.73 -9.80 -1.20
C MET A 35 3.02 -11.06 -2.02
N THR A 36 2.43 -11.19 -3.21
CA THR A 36 2.70 -12.33 -4.09
C THR A 36 4.11 -12.31 -4.66
N MET A 37 4.77 -11.16 -4.62
CA MET A 37 6.11 -10.98 -5.17
C MET A 37 7.21 -11.08 -4.13
N LEU A 38 6.86 -11.36 -2.87
CA LEU A 38 7.83 -11.48 -1.79
C LEU A 38 8.67 -12.77 -1.95
N PRO A 39 9.95 -12.72 -1.51
CA PRO A 39 10.76 -13.94 -1.47
C PRO A 39 10.28 -14.88 -0.36
N PRO A 40 10.81 -16.11 -0.29
CA PRO A 40 10.43 -17.03 0.78
C PRO A 40 10.71 -16.48 2.18
N ILE A 41 9.92 -16.93 3.14
CA ILE A 41 10.15 -16.63 4.56
C ILE A 41 11.58 -17.01 4.93
N GLY A 42 12.26 -16.15 5.68
CA GLY A 42 13.66 -16.29 6.03
C GLY A 42 14.59 -15.45 5.16
N SER A 43 14.11 -14.94 4.03
CA SER A 43 14.90 -14.09 3.14
C SER A 43 14.99 -12.67 3.66
N GLU A 44 16.08 -11.97 3.29
CA GLU A 44 16.22 -10.55 3.58
C GLU A 44 15.33 -9.76 2.63
N VAL A 45 14.59 -8.79 3.20
CA VAL A 45 13.73 -7.89 2.44
C VAL A 45 13.97 -6.45 2.86
N LYS A 46 13.69 -5.54 1.95
CA LYS A 46 13.64 -4.11 2.24
C LYS A 46 12.27 -3.60 1.81
N ILE A 47 11.51 -3.13 2.79
CA ILE A 47 10.14 -2.66 2.57
C ILE A 47 10.12 -1.15 2.77
N HIS A 48 9.67 -0.41 1.77
CA HIS A 48 9.49 1.04 1.87
C HIS A 48 8.19 1.33 2.59
N THR A 49 8.22 2.15 3.62
CA THR A 49 7.12 2.25 4.56
C THR A 49 6.54 3.66 4.67
N TYR A 50 5.26 3.69 5.02
CA TYR A 50 4.54 4.87 5.47
C TYR A 50 4.02 4.59 6.87
N LEU A 51 4.39 5.43 7.83
CA LEU A 51 3.91 5.31 9.20
C LEU A 51 2.68 6.19 9.39
N ASN A 52 1.56 5.54 9.71
CA ASN A 52 0.31 6.21 10.01
C ASN A 52 0.11 6.23 11.52
N VAL A 53 0.12 7.42 12.12
CA VAL A 53 -0.06 7.60 13.57
C VAL A 53 -1.39 8.27 13.83
N ARG A 54 -2.21 7.60 14.65
CA ARG A 54 -3.50 8.13 15.13
C ARG A 54 -3.51 8.11 16.64
N GLU A 55 -4.54 8.68 17.25
CA GLU A 55 -4.71 8.62 18.71
C GLU A 55 -4.76 7.20 19.23
N ASP A 56 -5.43 6.30 18.49
CA ASP A 56 -5.73 4.94 18.93
C ASP A 56 -4.90 3.86 18.23
N ALA A 57 -4.02 4.23 17.30
CA ALA A 57 -3.25 3.25 16.55
C ALA A 57 -1.99 3.82 15.93
N MET A 58 -1.00 2.95 15.75
CA MET A 58 0.18 3.19 14.92
C MET A 58 0.26 2.04 13.92
N GLN A 59 0.30 2.36 12.63
CA GLN A 59 0.29 1.36 11.58
C GLN A 59 1.37 1.65 10.56
N LEU A 60 2.06 0.59 10.12
CA LEU A 60 3.02 0.66 9.03
C LEU A 60 2.38 0.10 7.77
N PHE A 61 2.48 0.83 6.69
CA PHE A 61 2.06 0.39 5.35
C PHE A 61 3.32 0.28 4.50
N GLY A 62 3.49 -0.83 3.81
CA GLY A 62 4.73 -1.14 3.13
C GLY A 62 4.57 -1.49 1.66
N PHE A 63 5.63 -1.20 0.91
CA PHE A 63 5.68 -1.36 -0.54
C PHE A 63 7.05 -1.84 -0.95
N LEU A 64 7.12 -2.60 -2.04
CA LEU A 64 8.36 -3.19 -2.51
C LEU A 64 9.27 -2.17 -3.19
N THR A 65 8.70 -1.11 -3.77
CA THR A 65 9.47 -0.09 -4.46
C THR A 65 9.14 1.30 -3.94
N LYS A 66 10.06 2.24 -4.16
CA LYS A 66 9.82 3.65 -3.84
C LYS A 66 8.68 4.24 -4.68
N ASP A 67 8.54 3.79 -5.93
CA ASP A 67 7.48 4.27 -6.81
C ASP A 67 6.10 3.87 -6.27
N ASP A 68 5.95 2.63 -5.82
CA ASP A 68 4.71 2.16 -5.20
C ASP A 68 4.34 3.01 -3.99
N LEU A 69 5.31 3.29 -3.13
CA LEU A 69 5.09 4.15 -1.96
C LEU A 69 4.70 5.56 -2.37
N LYS A 70 5.34 6.11 -3.40
CA LYS A 70 5.03 7.44 -3.91
C LYS A 70 3.58 7.51 -4.40
N VAL A 71 3.14 6.52 -5.16
CA VAL A 71 1.75 6.44 -5.64
C VAL A 71 0.78 6.33 -4.46
N PHE A 72 1.09 5.49 -3.47
CA PHE A 72 0.28 5.38 -2.26
C PHE A 72 0.12 6.73 -1.56
N ARG A 73 1.21 7.46 -1.40
CA ARG A 73 1.17 8.80 -0.77
C ARG A 73 0.29 9.78 -1.55
N LEU A 74 0.35 9.71 -2.88
CA LEU A 74 -0.51 10.54 -3.73
C LEU A 74 -1.98 10.15 -3.55
N LEU A 75 -2.28 8.86 -3.47
CA LEU A 75 -3.63 8.36 -3.28
C LEU A 75 -4.24 8.84 -1.96
N ILE A 76 -3.51 8.72 -0.87
CA ILE A 76 -4.03 9.13 0.44
C ILE A 76 -4.16 10.65 0.58
N GLY A 77 -3.56 11.41 -0.31
CA GLY A 77 -3.75 12.85 -0.40
C GLY A 77 -5.09 13.25 -1.03
N VAL A 78 -5.77 12.32 -1.69
CA VAL A 78 -7.07 12.57 -2.27
C VAL A 78 -8.14 12.51 -1.18
N ASN A 79 -9.00 13.52 -1.13
CA ASN A 79 -10.08 13.56 -0.14
C ASN A 79 -11.01 12.35 -0.32
N GLY A 80 -11.20 11.60 0.76
CA GLY A 80 -12.01 10.38 0.75
C GLY A 80 -11.20 9.09 0.60
N ILE A 81 -9.89 9.17 0.38
CA ILE A 81 -9.01 8.00 0.32
C ILE A 81 -8.08 8.01 1.53
N GLY A 82 -8.33 7.10 2.47
CA GLY A 82 -7.44 6.86 3.60
C GLY A 82 -6.41 5.78 3.27
N PRO A 83 -5.52 5.45 4.25
CA PRO A 83 -4.50 4.42 4.02
C PRO A 83 -5.07 3.07 3.58
N LYS A 84 -6.17 2.63 4.16
CA LYS A 84 -6.77 1.35 3.79
C LYS A 84 -7.35 1.39 2.37
N GLY A 85 -7.98 2.51 1.99
CA GLY A 85 -8.47 2.72 0.63
C GLY A 85 -7.35 2.72 -0.40
N GLY A 86 -6.25 3.42 -0.12
CA GLY A 86 -5.08 3.42 -0.97
C GLY A 86 -4.47 2.03 -1.13
N LEU A 87 -4.40 1.28 -0.03
CA LEU A 87 -3.92 -0.10 -0.06
C LEU A 87 -4.82 -1.00 -0.91
N ASN A 88 -6.14 -0.83 -0.80
CA ASN A 88 -7.10 -1.60 -1.59
C ASN A 88 -6.97 -1.32 -3.09
N ILE A 89 -6.76 -0.07 -3.48
CA ILE A 89 -6.53 0.30 -4.88
C ILE A 89 -5.27 -0.41 -5.40
N LEU A 90 -4.16 -0.33 -4.66
CA LEU A 90 -2.90 -0.93 -5.09
C LEU A 90 -2.89 -2.46 -4.98
N SER A 91 -3.88 -3.05 -4.30
CA SER A 91 -4.09 -4.50 -4.30
C SER A 91 -4.76 -4.98 -5.58
N LYS A 92 -5.50 -4.10 -6.26
CA LYS A 92 -6.25 -4.42 -7.48
C LYS A 92 -5.55 -4.01 -8.76
N MET A 93 -4.70 -2.99 -8.70
CA MET A 93 -4.02 -2.46 -9.89
C MET A 93 -2.60 -2.02 -9.53
N THR A 94 -1.70 -2.19 -10.49
CA THR A 94 -0.34 -1.68 -10.36
C THR A 94 -0.34 -0.16 -10.46
N PRO A 95 0.74 0.53 -10.03
CA PRO A 95 0.87 1.97 -10.27
C PRO A 95 0.68 2.36 -11.73
N ASP A 96 1.18 1.58 -12.68
CA ASP A 96 1.00 1.86 -14.10
C ASP A 96 -0.44 1.68 -14.55
N ASP A 97 -1.13 0.63 -14.10
CA ASP A 97 -2.55 0.42 -14.36
C ASP A 97 -3.37 1.59 -13.85
N LEU A 98 -3.04 2.09 -12.67
CA LEU A 98 -3.71 3.25 -12.09
C LEU A 98 -3.48 4.51 -12.92
N ARG A 99 -2.26 4.75 -13.37
CA ARG A 99 -1.93 5.88 -14.22
C ARG A 99 -2.74 5.84 -15.51
N PHE A 100 -2.85 4.65 -16.13
CA PHE A 100 -3.68 4.45 -17.32
C PHE A 100 -5.16 4.73 -17.04
N ALA A 101 -5.70 4.22 -15.94
CA ALA A 101 -7.09 4.43 -15.58
C ALA A 101 -7.39 5.91 -15.36
N VAL A 102 -6.48 6.64 -14.72
CA VAL A 102 -6.62 8.09 -14.49
C VAL A 102 -6.60 8.85 -15.82
N LEU A 103 -5.65 8.53 -16.70
CA LEU A 103 -5.55 9.18 -18.00
C LEU A 103 -6.76 8.90 -18.89
N ALA A 104 -7.33 7.69 -18.80
CA ALA A 104 -8.50 7.29 -19.57
C ALA A 104 -9.83 7.77 -18.95
N GLY A 105 -9.80 8.32 -17.74
CA GLY A 105 -11.02 8.66 -17.01
C GLY A 105 -11.84 7.45 -16.61
N ASP A 106 -11.22 6.31 -16.37
CA ASP A 106 -11.89 5.03 -16.11
C ASP A 106 -12.33 4.91 -14.66
N VAL A 107 -13.46 5.51 -14.34
CA VAL A 107 -14.05 5.49 -12.99
C VAL A 107 -14.36 4.07 -12.54
N LYS A 108 -14.82 3.20 -13.44
CA LYS A 108 -15.17 1.82 -13.10
C LYS A 108 -13.97 1.02 -12.62
N ALA A 109 -12.84 1.16 -13.31
CA ALA A 109 -11.62 0.44 -12.92
C ALA A 109 -11.17 0.84 -11.52
N ILE A 110 -11.21 2.12 -11.21
CA ILE A 110 -10.78 2.66 -9.90
C ILE A 110 -11.79 2.28 -8.82
N SER A 111 -13.09 2.42 -9.07
CA SER A 111 -14.13 2.12 -8.09
C SER A 111 -14.33 0.62 -7.85
N ALA A 112 -13.69 -0.24 -8.64
CA ALA A 112 -13.70 -1.68 -8.38
C ALA A 112 -12.93 -2.04 -7.10
N ALA A 113 -12.05 -1.17 -6.62
CA ALA A 113 -11.35 -1.39 -5.35
C ALA A 113 -12.34 -1.27 -4.17
N PRO A 114 -12.29 -2.20 -3.20
CA PRO A 114 -13.17 -2.13 -2.03
C PRO A 114 -13.02 -0.82 -1.28
N GLY A 115 -14.14 -0.22 -0.90
CA GLY A 115 -14.14 1.04 -0.15
C GLY A 115 -14.00 2.30 -1.00
N ILE A 116 -13.82 2.17 -2.30
CA ILE A 116 -13.71 3.31 -3.23
C ILE A 116 -15.01 3.44 -4.02
N GLY A 117 -15.80 4.44 -3.68
CA GLY A 117 -17.03 4.70 -4.39
C GLY A 117 -16.81 5.52 -5.66
N LYS A 118 -17.87 5.67 -6.44
CA LYS A 118 -17.83 6.40 -7.71
C LYS A 118 -17.36 7.85 -7.52
N LYS A 119 -17.86 8.54 -6.51
CA LYS A 119 -17.50 9.94 -6.25
C LYS A 119 -16.02 10.08 -5.89
N THR A 120 -15.50 9.16 -5.08
CA THR A 120 -14.09 9.15 -4.69
C THR A 120 -13.20 8.87 -5.89
N ALA A 121 -13.60 7.92 -6.74
CA ALA A 121 -12.88 7.63 -7.98
C ALA A 121 -12.86 8.84 -8.92
N GLU A 122 -13.98 9.57 -9.02
CA GLU A 122 -14.04 10.79 -9.81
C GLU A 122 -13.10 11.87 -9.27
N LYS A 123 -13.01 12.03 -7.95
CA LYS A 123 -12.08 12.97 -7.32
C LYS A 123 -10.63 12.60 -7.61
N LEU A 124 -10.30 11.31 -7.56
CA LEU A 124 -8.96 10.83 -7.88
C LEU A 124 -8.56 11.21 -9.30
N ILE A 125 -9.45 11.05 -10.25
CA ILE A 125 -9.19 11.39 -11.66
C ILE A 125 -8.93 12.88 -11.84
N ILE A 126 -9.64 13.73 -11.11
CA ILE A 126 -9.48 15.19 -11.19
C ILE A 126 -8.15 15.63 -10.56
N GLU A 127 -7.77 14.98 -9.48
CA GLU A 127 -6.53 15.30 -8.77
C GLU A 127 -5.37 14.45 -9.27
#